data_536b659e3b4b94ed22092b7c92f0406f
#
_entry.id   536b659e3b4b94ed22092b7c92f0406f
#
_cell.length_a   1.000
_cell.length_b   1.000
_cell.length_c   1.000
_cell.angle_alpha   90.00
_cell.angle_beta   90.00
_cell.angle_gamma   90.00
#
_symmetry.space_group_name_H-M   'P 1'
#
loop_
_entity.id
_entity.type
_entity.pdbx_description
1 polymer ?
#
loop_
_entity_poly.entity_id
_entity_poly.type
_entity_poly.pdbx_seq_one_letter_code
_entity_poly.pdbx_strand_id
1 'polypeptide(L)'
;MKLIHCADIHLDSALATSLTRQEARRRNDELFETFIKMMDYAQREKVRAVLVAGDLFDSENGREAVRKKVLEAVAAHPQVDFLVLSGNHDGEQLFNTAPDSGFNMTVNGNSLPKNLKLFPGAGKAYRYGNVVITGLNSLKLPSNLHLKPEDTN
;
A
#
# COMPACT_ATOMS: atom_id res chain seq x y z
N MET A 1 -0.33 -15.25 -14.32
CA MET A 1 -0.09 -14.60 -13.02
C MET A 1 -1.41 -14.06 -12.49
N LYS A 2 -1.70 -14.19 -11.18
CA LYS A 2 -2.87 -13.58 -10.52
C LYS A 2 -2.43 -12.30 -9.80
N LEU A 3 -3.22 -11.24 -9.90
CA LEU A 3 -3.05 -9.98 -9.20
C LEU A 3 -4.38 -9.57 -8.56
N ILE A 4 -4.32 -8.86 -7.44
CA ILE A 4 -5.43 -8.10 -6.89
C ILE A 4 -5.11 -6.63 -7.13
N HIS A 5 -6.09 -5.85 -7.57
CA HIS A 5 -6.00 -4.41 -7.72
C HIS A 5 -7.09 -3.75 -6.90
N CYS A 6 -6.70 -2.80 -6.06
CA CYS A 6 -7.59 -2.01 -5.22
C CYS A 6 -7.08 -0.55 -5.14
N ALA A 7 -7.96 0.33 -4.73
CA ALA A 7 -7.69 1.76 -4.49
C ALA A 7 -8.67 2.26 -3.44
N ASP A 8 -8.47 3.46 -2.91
CA ASP A 8 -9.42 4.17 -2.04
C ASP A 8 -9.86 3.33 -0.83
N ILE A 9 -8.89 2.68 -0.15
CA ILE A 9 -9.20 1.78 0.98
C ILE A 9 -9.48 2.57 2.26
N HIS A 10 -8.79 3.70 2.47
CA HIS A 10 -9.00 4.63 3.58
C HIS A 10 -9.03 3.94 4.97
N LEU A 11 -8.04 3.09 5.25
CA LEU A 11 -7.98 2.23 6.46
C LEU A 11 -8.03 2.97 7.80
N ASP A 12 -7.73 4.26 7.80
CA ASP A 12 -7.73 5.10 9.00
C ASP A 12 -8.82 6.19 8.96
N SER A 13 -9.83 6.04 8.11
CA SER A 13 -10.90 7.03 7.95
C SER A 13 -11.54 7.39 9.30
N ALA A 14 -11.73 8.67 9.50
CA ALA A 14 -12.40 9.16 10.72
C ALA A 14 -13.88 8.79 10.76
N LEU A 15 -14.46 8.40 9.61
CA LEU A 15 -15.89 8.12 9.45
C LEU A 15 -16.76 9.19 10.12
N ALA A 16 -16.37 10.47 9.93
CA ALA A 16 -16.99 11.63 10.54
C ALA A 16 -18.36 11.91 9.92
N THR A 17 -19.29 11.02 10.20
CA THR A 17 -20.70 11.09 9.78
C THR A 17 -21.59 11.15 11.03
N SER A 18 -22.86 10.86 10.87
CA SER A 18 -23.83 10.73 11.97
C SER A 18 -23.57 9.55 12.93
N LEU A 19 -22.45 8.84 12.79
CA LEU A 19 -22.09 7.71 13.62
C LEU A 19 -21.60 8.15 15.00
N THR A 20 -22.00 7.40 16.03
CA THR A 20 -21.38 7.52 17.34
C THR A 20 -19.91 7.08 17.29
N ARG A 21 -19.11 7.50 18.28
CA ARG A 21 -17.69 7.13 18.37
C ARG A 21 -17.49 5.60 18.43
N GLN A 22 -18.43 4.87 19.03
CA GLN A 22 -18.38 3.42 19.12
C GLN A 22 -18.68 2.75 17.77
N GLU A 23 -19.69 3.24 17.05
CA GLU A 23 -20.01 2.75 15.70
C GLU A 23 -18.89 3.02 14.71
N ALA A 24 -18.28 4.22 14.76
CA ALA A 24 -17.14 4.54 13.92
C ALA A 24 -15.94 3.61 14.16
N ARG A 25 -15.64 3.29 15.43
CA ARG A 25 -14.59 2.31 15.77
C ARG A 25 -14.90 0.94 15.19
N ARG A 26 -16.11 0.45 15.40
CA ARG A 26 -16.55 -0.85 14.88
C ARG A 26 -16.41 -0.92 13.36
N ARG A 27 -16.80 0.13 12.65
CA ARG A 27 -16.66 0.20 11.19
C ARG A 27 -15.19 0.17 10.75
N ASN A 28 -14.31 0.87 11.45
CA ASN A 28 -12.88 0.82 11.16
C ASN A 28 -12.30 -0.58 11.43
N ASP A 29 -12.73 -1.26 12.48
CA ASP A 29 -12.30 -2.63 12.75
C ASP A 29 -12.80 -3.59 11.65
N GLU A 30 -14.05 -3.48 11.20
CA GLU A 30 -14.62 -4.26 10.10
C GLU A 30 -13.87 -4.02 8.78
N LEU A 31 -13.49 -2.75 8.50
CA LEU A 31 -12.70 -2.39 7.33
C LEU A 31 -11.32 -3.04 7.37
N PHE A 32 -10.64 -2.94 8.51
CA PHE A 32 -9.32 -3.54 8.69
C PHE A 32 -9.38 -5.08 8.62
N GLU A 33 -10.39 -5.71 9.22
CA GLU A 33 -10.62 -7.15 9.07
C GLU A 33 -10.82 -7.56 7.61
N THR A 34 -11.52 -6.74 6.82
CA THR A 34 -11.72 -6.98 5.39
C THR A 34 -10.40 -6.91 4.63
N PHE A 35 -9.54 -5.97 4.99
CA PHE A 35 -8.17 -5.89 4.45
C PHE A 35 -7.37 -7.16 4.78
N ILE A 36 -7.41 -7.65 6.02
CA ILE A 36 -6.75 -8.91 6.41
C ILE A 36 -7.30 -10.10 5.60
N LYS A 37 -8.62 -10.22 5.49
CA LYS A 37 -9.26 -11.29 4.68
C LYS A 37 -8.83 -11.25 3.22
N MET A 38 -8.62 -10.05 2.65
CA MET A 38 -8.06 -9.90 1.30
C MET A 38 -6.63 -10.43 1.22
N MET A 39 -5.78 -10.15 2.21
CA MET A 39 -4.40 -10.65 2.26
C MET A 39 -4.35 -12.18 2.43
N ASP A 40 -5.18 -12.74 3.33
CA ASP A 40 -5.35 -14.20 3.50
C ASP A 40 -5.82 -14.87 2.21
N TYR A 41 -6.80 -14.26 1.53
CA TYR A 41 -7.26 -14.72 0.22
C TYR A 41 -6.14 -14.68 -0.80
N ALA A 42 -5.38 -13.60 -0.87
CA ALA A 42 -4.26 -13.45 -1.79
C ALA A 42 -3.23 -14.57 -1.61
N GLN A 43 -2.88 -14.89 -0.37
CA GLN A 43 -1.94 -15.96 -0.07
C GLN A 43 -2.50 -17.34 -0.43
N ARG A 44 -3.73 -17.64 -0.03
CA ARG A 44 -4.41 -18.90 -0.33
C ARG A 44 -4.54 -19.16 -1.83
N GLU A 45 -4.89 -18.15 -2.60
CA GLU A 45 -5.08 -18.21 -4.04
C GLU A 45 -3.78 -18.06 -4.84
N LYS A 46 -2.63 -17.97 -4.16
CA LYS A 46 -1.31 -17.77 -4.78
C LYS A 46 -1.28 -16.54 -5.69
N VAL A 47 -1.93 -15.46 -5.24
CA VAL A 47 -1.83 -14.15 -5.88
C VAL A 47 -0.39 -13.66 -5.76
N ARG A 48 0.17 -13.18 -6.86
CA ARG A 48 1.58 -12.76 -6.87
C ARG A 48 1.78 -11.40 -6.23
N ALA A 49 0.84 -10.48 -6.45
CA ALA A 49 0.90 -9.17 -5.85
C ALA A 49 -0.50 -8.57 -5.64
N VAL A 50 -0.61 -7.75 -4.59
CA VAL A 50 -1.71 -6.82 -4.33
C VAL A 50 -1.23 -5.43 -4.72
N LEU A 51 -1.96 -4.77 -5.61
CA LEU A 51 -1.69 -3.42 -6.10
C LEU A 51 -2.66 -2.46 -5.42
N VAL A 52 -2.13 -1.49 -4.67
CA VAL A 52 -2.89 -0.39 -4.09
C VAL A 52 -2.60 0.86 -4.89
N ALA A 53 -3.59 1.31 -5.64
CA ALA A 53 -3.46 2.44 -6.55
C ALA A 53 -3.99 3.74 -5.91
N GLY A 54 -3.39 4.13 -4.80
CA GLY A 54 -3.71 5.36 -4.06
C GLY A 54 -4.68 5.16 -2.92
N ASP A 55 -4.66 6.13 -2.02
CA ASP A 55 -5.56 6.33 -0.89
C ASP A 55 -5.72 5.08 0.00
N LEU A 56 -4.58 4.51 0.39
CA LEU A 56 -4.53 3.44 1.39
C LEU A 56 -4.99 3.97 2.76
N PHE A 57 -4.65 5.22 3.06
CA PHE A 57 -5.06 5.94 4.26
C PHE A 57 -5.85 7.21 3.90
N ASP A 58 -6.62 7.72 4.85
CA ASP A 58 -7.45 8.93 4.71
C ASP A 58 -6.72 10.18 5.22
N SER A 59 -5.76 10.01 6.13
CA SER A 59 -4.93 11.07 6.65
C SER A 59 -3.52 11.05 6.08
N GLU A 60 -2.92 12.20 5.89
CA GLU A 60 -1.55 12.33 5.42
C GLU A 60 -0.62 11.45 6.26
N ASN A 61 0.08 10.54 5.59
CA ASN A 61 0.92 9.50 6.18
C ASN A 61 0.20 8.44 7.04
N GLY A 62 -1.14 8.45 7.15
CA GLY A 62 -1.89 7.51 7.95
C GLY A 62 -1.68 7.64 9.46
N ARG A 63 -2.59 7.10 10.26
CA ARG A 63 -2.36 7.01 11.71
C ARG A 63 -1.29 5.95 12.01
N GLU A 64 -0.32 6.28 12.84
CA GLU A 64 0.82 5.40 13.16
C GLU A 64 0.38 3.98 13.56
N ALA A 65 -0.63 3.87 14.43
CA ALA A 65 -1.14 2.57 14.87
C ALA A 65 -1.72 1.74 13.72
N VAL A 66 -2.39 2.37 12.74
CA VAL A 66 -2.95 1.69 11.58
C VAL A 66 -1.85 1.31 10.60
N ARG A 67 -0.90 2.20 10.34
CA ARG A 67 0.29 1.88 9.52
C ARG A 67 1.04 0.67 10.05
N LYS A 68 1.27 0.62 11.37
CA LYS A 68 1.93 -0.51 12.02
C LYS A 68 1.17 -1.81 11.77
N LYS A 69 -0.15 -1.82 11.96
CA LYS A 69 -0.99 -2.99 11.67
C LYS A 69 -0.91 -3.43 10.20
N VAL A 70 -0.88 -2.47 9.25
CA VAL A 70 -0.70 -2.79 7.82
C VAL A 70 0.65 -3.44 7.57
N LEU A 71 1.74 -2.90 8.14
CA LEU A 71 3.07 -3.49 7.99
C LEU A 71 3.16 -4.89 8.60
N GLU A 72 2.54 -5.11 9.76
CA GLU A 72 2.44 -6.43 10.38
C GLU A 72 1.67 -7.41 9.49
N ALA A 73 0.55 -6.97 8.90
CA ALA A 73 -0.22 -7.78 7.96
C ALA A 73 0.59 -8.14 6.70
N VAL A 74 1.30 -7.16 6.12
CA VAL A 74 2.18 -7.40 4.95
C VAL A 74 3.30 -8.37 5.32
N ALA A 75 3.94 -8.20 6.47
CA ALA A 75 5.00 -9.10 6.94
C ALA A 75 4.50 -10.53 7.19
N ALA A 76 3.25 -10.69 7.63
CA ALA A 76 2.62 -12.00 7.85
C ALA A 76 2.33 -12.77 6.54
N HIS A 77 2.36 -12.08 5.39
CA HIS A 77 2.07 -12.67 4.07
C HIS A 77 3.27 -12.56 3.11
N PRO A 78 4.45 -13.11 3.44
CA PRO A 78 5.71 -12.83 2.74
C PRO A 78 5.76 -13.33 1.29
N GLN A 79 4.82 -14.18 0.88
CA GLN A 79 4.74 -14.72 -0.48
C GLN A 79 3.93 -13.83 -1.44
N VAL A 80 3.24 -12.82 -0.91
CA VAL A 80 2.44 -11.86 -1.66
C VAL A 80 3.14 -10.51 -1.63
N ASP A 81 3.55 -10.00 -2.77
CA ASP A 81 4.08 -8.65 -2.85
C ASP A 81 2.95 -7.62 -2.67
N PHE A 82 3.20 -6.60 -1.87
CA PHE A 82 2.26 -5.51 -1.62
C PHE A 82 2.83 -4.23 -2.24
N LEU A 83 2.27 -3.85 -3.39
CA LEU A 83 2.74 -2.72 -4.19
C LEU A 83 1.85 -1.52 -3.92
N VAL A 84 2.43 -0.43 -3.43
CA VAL A 84 1.66 0.78 -3.07
C VAL A 84 2.13 1.96 -3.90
N LEU A 85 1.18 2.56 -4.61
CA LEU A 85 1.30 3.87 -5.19
C LEU A 85 0.55 4.84 -4.27
N SER A 86 1.22 5.88 -3.81
CA SER A 86 0.60 6.90 -2.96
C SER A 86 -0.46 7.68 -3.73
N GLY A 87 -1.63 7.86 -3.12
CA GLY A 87 -2.69 8.74 -3.59
C GLY A 87 -2.50 10.18 -3.09
N ASN A 88 -3.51 11.01 -3.29
CA ASN A 88 -3.47 12.41 -2.85
C ASN A 88 -3.66 12.56 -1.33
N HIS A 89 -4.28 11.59 -0.67
CA HIS A 89 -4.42 11.57 0.80
C HIS A 89 -3.20 10.99 1.51
N ASP A 90 -2.50 10.03 0.90
CA ASP A 90 -1.46 9.25 1.55
C ASP A 90 -0.16 10.02 1.86
N GLY A 91 0.09 11.15 1.24
CA GLY A 91 1.37 11.84 1.31
C GLY A 91 2.55 11.11 0.64
N GLU A 92 3.62 11.85 0.35
CA GLU A 92 4.82 11.28 -0.33
C GLU A 92 5.65 10.35 0.59
N GLN A 93 5.43 10.43 1.89
CA GLN A 93 6.24 9.73 2.90
C GLN A 93 5.51 8.58 3.59
N LEU A 94 4.52 7.99 2.94
CA LEU A 94 3.58 7.02 3.50
C LEU A 94 4.23 5.92 4.38
N PHE A 95 5.36 5.39 3.95
CA PHE A 95 6.18 4.42 4.69
C PHE A 95 7.65 4.86 4.73
N ASN A 96 7.91 6.17 4.74
CA ASN A 96 9.27 6.66 4.74
C ASN A 96 9.95 6.37 6.08
N THR A 97 11.12 5.77 6.00
CA THR A 97 11.99 5.44 7.12
C THR A 97 13.22 6.36 7.18
N ALA A 98 13.09 7.59 6.66
CA ALA A 98 14.22 8.52 6.74
C ALA A 98 14.68 8.67 8.21
N PRO A 99 15.98 8.58 8.49
CA PRO A 99 16.53 8.65 9.85
C PRO A 99 16.11 9.92 10.60
N ASP A 100 15.86 11.01 9.87
CA ASP A 100 15.52 12.33 10.42
C ASP A 100 14.02 12.51 10.69
N SER A 101 13.16 11.59 10.30
CA SER A 101 11.71 11.73 10.48
C SER A 101 11.24 11.44 11.91
N GLY A 102 12.12 11.02 12.80
CA GLY A 102 11.76 10.58 14.16
C GLY A 102 10.94 9.29 14.21
N PHE A 103 10.58 8.74 13.06
CA PHE A 103 9.81 7.53 12.90
C PHE A 103 10.67 6.39 12.35
N ASN A 104 11.32 5.66 13.24
CA ASN A 104 11.83 4.34 12.90
C ASN A 104 10.63 3.38 12.79
N MET A 105 10.01 3.31 11.62
CA MET A 105 8.99 2.30 11.36
C MET A 105 9.65 0.94 11.19
N THR A 106 9.87 0.33 12.32
CA THR A 106 10.30 -1.07 12.37
C THR A 106 9.11 -1.92 12.81
N VAL A 107 8.83 -2.97 12.08
CA VAL A 107 7.95 -4.03 12.57
C VAL A 107 8.79 -4.88 13.50
N ASN A 108 8.48 -4.86 14.81
CA ASN A 108 9.22 -5.61 15.85
C ASN A 108 10.74 -5.32 15.85
N GLY A 109 11.16 -4.06 15.64
CA GLY A 109 12.56 -3.66 15.61
C GLY A 109 13.31 -3.95 14.30
N ASN A 110 12.63 -4.48 13.28
CA ASN A 110 13.21 -4.81 11.97
C ASN A 110 12.84 -3.75 10.90
N SER A 111 13.62 -3.71 9.82
CA SER A 111 13.32 -2.91 8.63
C SER A 111 11.96 -3.25 8.02
N LEU A 112 11.45 -2.40 7.13
CA LEU A 112 10.21 -2.64 6.38
C LEU A 112 10.15 -4.05 5.78
N PRO A 113 8.96 -4.67 5.70
CA PRO A 113 8.80 -5.98 5.09
C PRO A 113 9.34 -6.01 3.66
N LYS A 114 10.12 -7.04 3.31
CA LYS A 114 10.74 -7.17 1.98
C LYS A 114 9.74 -7.25 0.83
N ASN A 115 8.54 -7.71 1.12
CA ASN A 115 7.42 -7.81 0.20
C ASN A 115 6.59 -6.52 0.10
N LEU A 116 6.89 -5.47 0.89
CA LEU A 116 6.37 -4.14 0.69
C LEU A 116 7.17 -3.43 -0.40
N LYS A 117 6.50 -3.00 -1.44
CA LYS A 117 7.10 -2.35 -2.61
C LYS A 117 6.41 -1.03 -2.88
N LEU A 118 7.17 0.04 -2.88
CA LEU A 118 6.65 1.39 -3.06
C LEU A 118 7.04 1.92 -4.45
N PHE A 119 6.19 2.77 -4.99
CA PHE A 119 6.47 3.52 -6.21
C PHE A 119 6.81 4.97 -5.83
N PRO A 120 8.09 5.30 -5.56
CA PRO A 120 8.51 6.65 -5.25
C PRO A 120 8.55 7.49 -6.53
N GLY A 121 7.52 8.24 -6.80
CA GLY A 121 7.44 9.09 -7.99
C GLY A 121 7.21 8.30 -9.29
N ALA A 122 7.49 8.94 -10.44
CA ALA A 122 7.30 8.33 -11.75
C ALA A 122 8.45 7.39 -12.10
N GLY A 123 8.12 6.24 -12.69
CA GLY A 123 9.08 5.42 -13.42
C GLY A 123 9.69 4.23 -12.70
N LYS A 124 9.34 3.98 -11.43
CA LYS A 124 9.75 2.71 -10.79
C LYS A 124 8.89 1.56 -11.32
N ALA A 125 9.53 0.46 -11.69
CA ALA A 125 8.87 -0.72 -12.19
C ALA A 125 9.28 -1.97 -11.40
N TYR A 126 8.36 -2.92 -11.30
CA TYR A 126 8.59 -4.24 -10.71
C TYR A 126 8.27 -5.32 -11.74
N ARG A 127 9.23 -6.22 -11.96
CA ARG A 127 9.12 -7.29 -12.96
C ARG A 127 8.68 -8.61 -12.32
N TYR A 128 7.74 -9.28 -12.96
CA TYR A 128 7.23 -10.61 -12.60
C TYR A 128 7.18 -11.50 -13.86
N GLY A 129 8.30 -12.13 -14.18
CA GLY A 129 8.46 -12.87 -15.43
C GLY A 129 8.35 -11.92 -16.64
N ASN A 130 7.35 -12.15 -17.47
CA ASN A 130 7.05 -11.33 -18.67
C ASN A 130 6.10 -10.14 -18.38
N VAL A 131 5.72 -9.91 -17.12
CA VAL A 131 4.87 -8.79 -16.72
C VAL A 131 5.69 -7.74 -15.99
N VAL A 132 5.57 -6.49 -16.40
CA VAL A 132 6.17 -5.33 -15.74
C VAL A 132 5.05 -4.45 -15.22
N ILE A 133 5.13 -4.07 -13.93
CA ILE A 133 4.18 -3.19 -13.26
C ILE A 133 4.89 -1.88 -12.97
N THR A 134 4.43 -0.81 -13.60
CA THR A 134 4.99 0.54 -13.42
C THR A 134 4.00 1.42 -12.69
N GLY A 135 4.45 2.06 -11.61
CA GLY A 135 3.66 3.04 -10.87
C GLY A 135 3.84 4.44 -11.47
N LEU A 136 2.73 5.08 -11.79
CA LEU A 136 2.69 6.43 -12.35
C LEU A 136 1.80 7.30 -11.47
N ASN A 137 2.37 8.33 -10.87
CA ASN A 137 1.60 9.34 -10.16
C ASN A 137 1.10 10.38 -11.17
N SER A 138 -0.23 10.46 -11.33
CA SER A 138 -0.88 11.32 -12.33
C SER A 138 -0.58 12.81 -12.18
N LEU A 139 -0.24 13.28 -10.98
CA LEU A 139 0.08 14.68 -10.71
C LEU A 139 1.44 15.11 -11.27
N LYS A 140 2.29 14.16 -11.68
CA LYS A 140 3.66 14.40 -12.16
C LYS A 140 3.97 13.65 -13.46
N LEU A 141 2.95 13.30 -14.25
CA LEU A 141 3.18 12.67 -15.55
C LEU A 141 3.88 13.67 -16.49
N PRO A 142 5.09 13.35 -16.97
CA PRO A 142 5.70 14.15 -18.04
C PRO A 142 4.84 14.03 -19.31
N SER A 143 4.65 15.13 -20.01
CA SER A 143 3.85 15.21 -21.24
C SER A 143 4.33 14.24 -22.34
N ASN A 144 5.53 13.69 -22.20
CA ASN A 144 6.18 12.77 -23.16
C ASN A 144 6.48 11.41 -22.51
N LEU A 145 5.58 10.88 -21.70
CA LEU A 145 5.78 9.56 -21.09
C LEU A 145 5.72 8.48 -22.19
N HIS A 146 6.86 7.95 -22.57
CA HIS A 146 6.97 6.75 -23.37
C HIS A 146 7.24 5.57 -22.45
N LEU A 147 6.23 4.71 -22.24
CA LEU A 147 6.44 3.39 -21.65
C LEU A 147 7.19 2.55 -22.69
N LYS A 148 8.50 2.46 -22.57
CA LYS A 148 9.26 1.48 -23.35
C LYS A 148 8.93 0.10 -22.77
N PRO A 149 8.55 -0.86 -23.62
CA PRO A 149 8.68 -2.27 -23.21
C PRO A 149 10.15 -2.42 -22.84
N GLU A 150 10.45 -2.77 -21.61
CA GLU A 150 11.84 -3.09 -21.26
C GLU A 150 12.24 -4.26 -22.14
N ASP A 151 13.36 -4.08 -22.85
CA ASP A 151 13.93 -5.09 -23.70
C ASP A 151 14.02 -6.41 -22.93
N THR A 152 13.37 -7.40 -23.48
CA THR A 152 13.46 -8.80 -23.03
C THR A 152 14.84 -9.30 -23.43
N ASN A 153 15.86 -9.00 -22.66
CA ASN A 153 17.15 -9.67 -22.68
C ASN A 153 17.32 -10.51 -21.43
#